data_c744714ea0c2eb0f2c41b5d85f3760c7
#
_entry.id   c744714ea0c2eb0f2c41b5d85f3760c7
#
_cell.length_a   1.000
_cell.length_b   1.000
_cell.length_c   1.000
_cell.angle_alpha   90.00
_cell.angle_beta   90.00
_cell.angle_gamma   90.00
#
_symmetry.space_group_name_H-M   'P 1'
#
loop_
_entity.id
_entity.type
_entity.pdbx_description
1 polymer ?
#
loop_
_entity_poly.entity_id
_entity_poly.type
_entity_poly.pdbx_seq_one_letter_code
_entity_poly.pdbx_strand_id
1 'polypeptide(L)'
;MRRDALGAGLAAVCLWGLAPVATRAAVGHLSPLPLLLIRLAAASVVLLPWAWPVFGRLRPRSAGRLIAAGALGLVGYNLPVTLGLRWLPAATAGLLLATEPVWVLVLGRLFTGERGGVRPWLGSAVALVGVGVLAGPGAIGVDGNRTLAGAGLVLASTLAFGAYTIVMRPLSQEFGAIPATAASTVVGAVPYLAAVGTLPGAGLSHLGATVWAQLAFLALGSTAAGLLLWNVAALSGGVTQVSLLLYLEPVVSVAGAAVFLGERVSLVMIGGGALILAGVAVSGTGRDPGTGQESGP
;
A
#
# COMPACT_ATOMS: atom_id res chain seq x y z
N MET A 1 -7.48 -18.31 6.62
CA MET A 1 -6.68 -17.20 7.21
C MET A 1 -6.98 -17.12 8.72
N ARG A 2 -5.98 -16.93 9.57
CA ARG A 2 -6.16 -16.74 11.03
C ARG A 2 -6.92 -15.43 11.27
N ARG A 3 -7.78 -15.38 12.31
CA ARG A 3 -8.60 -14.19 12.60
C ARG A 3 -7.76 -12.93 12.82
N ASP A 4 -6.61 -13.08 13.50
CA ASP A 4 -5.69 -11.97 13.78
C ASP A 4 -5.08 -11.38 12.48
N ALA A 5 -4.70 -12.26 11.53
CA ALA A 5 -4.18 -11.84 10.23
C ALA A 5 -5.25 -11.14 9.39
N LEU A 6 -6.50 -11.60 9.46
CA LEU A 6 -7.62 -10.94 8.79
C LEU A 6 -7.87 -9.55 9.36
N GLY A 7 -7.95 -9.44 10.69
CA GLY A 7 -8.18 -8.17 11.36
C GLY A 7 -7.09 -7.14 11.06
N ALA A 8 -5.81 -7.54 11.16
CA ALA A 8 -4.69 -6.68 10.85
C ALA A 8 -4.69 -6.26 9.35
N GLY A 9 -4.95 -7.20 8.43
CA GLY A 9 -5.02 -6.90 7.00
C GLY A 9 -6.16 -5.95 6.65
N LEU A 10 -7.35 -6.14 7.20
CA LEU A 10 -8.49 -5.24 6.99
C LEU A 10 -8.21 -3.84 7.55
N ALA A 11 -7.62 -3.75 8.74
CA ALA A 11 -7.26 -2.46 9.32
C ALA A 11 -6.21 -1.72 8.45
N ALA A 12 -5.18 -2.43 7.94
CA ALA A 12 -4.21 -1.86 7.02
C ALA A 12 -4.88 -1.32 5.76
N VAL A 13 -5.75 -2.10 5.14
CA VAL A 13 -6.47 -1.74 3.91
C VAL A 13 -7.40 -0.54 4.12
N CYS A 14 -8.08 -0.44 5.26
CA CYS A 14 -8.88 0.74 5.60
C CYS A 14 -8.02 2.00 5.69
N LEU A 15 -6.86 1.91 6.35
CA LEU A 15 -5.92 3.03 6.46
C LEU A 15 -5.36 3.45 5.09
N TRP A 16 -5.05 2.47 4.24
CA TRP A 16 -4.50 2.73 2.90
C TRP A 16 -5.56 3.20 1.91
N GLY A 17 -6.77 2.66 1.96
CA GLY A 17 -7.88 3.13 1.13
C GLY A 17 -8.24 4.61 1.37
N LEU A 18 -8.02 5.12 2.59
CA LEU A 18 -8.20 6.54 2.90
C LEU A 18 -6.96 7.40 2.55
N ALA A 19 -5.79 6.80 2.34
CA ALA A 19 -4.56 7.54 2.09
C ALA A 19 -4.57 8.37 0.79
N PRO A 20 -5.10 7.89 -0.37
CA PRO A 20 -5.25 8.70 -1.58
C PRO A 20 -6.10 9.96 -1.35
N VAL A 21 -7.19 9.84 -0.57
CA VAL A 21 -8.09 10.96 -0.23
C VAL A 21 -7.34 12.03 0.57
N ALA A 22 -6.65 11.61 1.64
CA ALA A 22 -5.85 12.51 2.46
C ALA A 22 -4.67 13.12 1.69
N THR A 23 -3.98 12.33 0.87
CA THR A 23 -2.87 12.80 0.03
C THR A 23 -3.35 13.83 -1.00
N ARG A 24 -4.48 13.54 -1.68
CA ARG A 24 -5.06 14.46 -2.67
C ARG A 24 -5.43 15.81 -2.06
N ALA A 25 -6.02 15.80 -0.88
CA ALA A 25 -6.34 17.02 -0.14
C ALA A 25 -5.06 17.79 0.26
N ALA A 26 -4.04 17.10 0.74
CA ALA A 26 -2.79 17.70 1.21
C ALA A 26 -1.93 18.30 0.07
N VAL A 27 -1.86 17.66 -1.13
CA VAL A 27 -1.06 18.17 -2.27
C VAL A 27 -1.63 19.46 -2.88
N GLY A 28 -2.84 19.86 -2.52
CA GLY A 28 -3.38 21.19 -2.83
C GLY A 28 -2.72 22.32 -2.03
N HIS A 29 -2.11 21.99 -0.90
CA HIS A 29 -1.50 22.96 0.03
C HIS A 29 0.01 22.80 0.17
N LEU A 30 0.55 21.64 -0.12
CA LEU A 30 1.95 21.31 0.06
C LEU A 30 2.46 20.53 -1.16
N SER A 31 3.65 20.90 -1.66
CA SER A 31 4.25 20.14 -2.77
C SER A 31 4.58 18.69 -2.35
N PRO A 32 4.64 17.73 -3.30
CA PRO A 32 4.80 16.30 -2.99
C PRO A 32 6.04 15.96 -2.16
N LEU A 33 7.17 16.61 -2.43
CA LEU A 33 8.42 16.25 -1.76
C LEU A 33 8.43 16.65 -0.28
N PRO A 34 8.07 17.89 0.15
CA PRO A 34 7.84 18.22 1.55
C PRO A 34 6.80 17.35 2.23
N LEU A 35 5.69 17.02 1.55
CA LEU A 35 4.66 16.13 2.10
C LEU A 35 5.25 14.76 2.44
N LEU A 36 5.99 14.14 1.50
CA LEU A 36 6.64 12.85 1.73
C LEU A 36 7.70 12.92 2.81
N LEU A 37 8.51 13.99 2.83
CA LEU A 37 9.50 14.20 3.86
C LEU A 37 8.87 14.20 5.26
N ILE A 38 7.86 15.04 5.49
CA ILE A 38 7.18 15.14 6.78
C ILE A 38 6.55 13.79 7.16
N ARG A 39 5.82 13.18 6.22
CA ARG A 39 5.16 11.90 6.40
C ARG A 39 6.14 10.81 6.81
N LEU A 40 7.25 10.66 6.06
CA LEU A 40 8.20 9.57 6.26
C LEU A 40 9.14 9.84 7.44
N ALA A 41 9.53 11.09 7.68
CA ALA A 41 10.31 11.47 8.86
C ALA A 41 9.51 11.20 10.15
N ALA A 42 8.26 11.66 10.22
CA ALA A 42 7.41 11.44 11.39
C ALA A 42 7.17 9.94 11.64
N ALA A 43 6.86 9.17 10.60
CA ALA A 43 6.72 7.71 10.71
C ALA A 43 8.02 7.04 11.20
N SER A 44 9.17 7.47 10.67
CA SER A 44 10.48 6.91 11.04
C SER A 44 10.85 7.23 12.50
N VAL A 45 10.60 8.45 12.96
CA VAL A 45 10.83 8.83 14.37
C VAL A 45 10.00 7.96 15.31
N VAL A 46 8.73 7.78 15.00
CA VAL A 46 7.84 6.93 15.82
C VAL A 46 8.27 5.47 15.79
N LEU A 47 8.74 4.96 14.63
CA LEU A 47 9.14 3.56 14.48
C LEU A 47 10.58 3.27 14.94
N LEU A 48 11.41 4.29 15.17
CA LEU A 48 12.83 4.14 15.50
C LEU A 48 13.12 3.21 16.70
N PRO A 49 12.35 3.24 17.80
CA PRO A 49 12.59 2.32 18.93
C PRO A 49 12.52 0.84 18.54
N TRP A 50 11.60 0.48 17.63
CA TRP A 50 11.47 -0.90 17.12
C TRP A 50 12.50 -1.24 16.04
N ALA A 51 13.00 -0.24 15.30
CA ALA A 51 14.02 -0.41 14.29
C ALA A 51 15.43 -0.64 14.89
N TRP A 52 15.71 0.02 16.02
CA TRP A 52 17.04 0.04 16.64
C TRP A 52 17.67 -1.33 16.87
N PRO A 53 16.96 -2.33 17.45
CA PRO A 53 17.50 -3.65 17.67
C PRO A 53 17.91 -4.41 16.40
N VAL A 54 17.30 -4.06 15.25
CA VAL A 54 17.62 -4.68 13.96
C VAL A 54 19.00 -4.25 13.49
N PHE A 55 19.33 -2.97 13.61
CA PHE A 55 20.60 -2.42 13.13
C PHE A 55 21.82 -3.06 13.80
N GLY A 56 21.72 -3.41 15.09
CA GLY A 56 22.78 -4.11 15.82
C GLY A 56 22.96 -5.59 15.45
N ARG A 57 22.04 -6.18 14.67
CA ARG A 57 22.04 -7.60 14.29
C ARG A 57 22.14 -7.82 12.78
N LEU A 58 22.30 -6.75 11.99
CA LEU A 58 22.35 -6.85 10.55
C LEU A 58 23.58 -7.62 10.05
N ARG A 59 23.29 -8.62 9.20
CA ARG A 59 24.29 -9.28 8.37
C ARG A 59 24.33 -8.63 6.98
N PRO A 60 25.41 -8.73 6.19
CA PRO A 60 25.49 -8.10 4.87
C PRO A 60 24.31 -8.43 3.96
N ARG A 61 23.85 -9.69 3.97
CA ARG A 61 22.70 -10.14 3.15
C ARG A 61 21.38 -9.52 3.62
N SER A 62 21.15 -9.43 4.92
CA SER A 62 19.96 -8.80 5.50
C SER A 62 20.00 -7.30 5.34
N ALA A 63 21.18 -6.66 5.40
CA ALA A 63 21.36 -5.24 5.12
C ALA A 63 20.98 -4.89 3.68
N GLY A 64 21.45 -5.67 2.69
CA GLY A 64 21.06 -5.47 1.29
C GLY A 64 19.56 -5.59 1.06
N ARG A 65 18.90 -6.58 1.70
CA ARG A 65 17.43 -6.72 1.66
C ARG A 65 16.71 -5.56 2.33
N LEU A 66 17.23 -5.08 3.45
CA LEU A 66 16.66 -3.95 4.18
C LEU A 66 16.69 -2.66 3.35
N ILE A 67 17.84 -2.40 2.69
CA ILE A 67 17.98 -1.28 1.76
C ILE A 67 16.99 -1.43 0.59
N ALA A 68 16.91 -2.63 -0.01
CA ALA A 68 15.97 -2.90 -1.10
C ALA A 68 14.51 -2.72 -0.64
N ALA A 69 14.14 -3.18 0.56
CA ALA A 69 12.79 -3.00 1.10
C ALA A 69 12.49 -1.51 1.34
N GLY A 70 13.41 -0.75 1.92
CA GLY A 70 13.27 0.70 2.10
C GLY A 70 13.13 1.43 0.75
N ALA A 71 14.00 1.08 -0.22
CA ALA A 71 13.95 1.67 -1.56
C ALA A 71 12.65 1.35 -2.29
N LEU A 72 12.18 0.10 -2.27
CA LEU A 72 10.94 -0.31 -2.94
C LEU A 72 9.68 0.24 -2.25
N GLY A 73 9.56 0.01 -0.93
CA GLY A 73 8.35 0.35 -0.18
C GLY A 73 8.19 1.83 0.08
N LEU A 74 9.27 2.56 0.34
CA LEU A 74 9.17 3.98 0.71
C LEU A 74 9.43 4.90 -0.48
N VAL A 75 10.47 4.66 -1.25
CA VAL A 75 10.80 5.51 -2.42
C VAL A 75 10.01 5.05 -3.65
N GLY A 76 10.15 3.78 -4.03
CA GLY A 76 9.55 3.22 -5.23
C GLY A 76 8.02 3.19 -5.22
N TYR A 77 7.42 3.13 -4.03
CA TYR A 77 5.97 3.20 -3.87
C TYR A 77 5.47 4.64 -3.66
N ASN A 78 5.90 5.29 -2.58
CA ASN A 78 5.30 6.55 -2.16
C ASN A 78 5.57 7.72 -3.10
N LEU A 79 6.79 7.83 -3.66
CA LEU A 79 7.14 8.94 -4.53
C LEU A 79 6.34 8.91 -5.84
N PRO A 80 6.29 7.80 -6.60
CA PRO A 80 5.50 7.77 -7.84
C PRO A 80 4.00 7.94 -7.58
N VAL A 81 3.41 7.36 -6.53
CA VAL A 81 1.99 7.59 -6.17
C VAL A 81 1.74 9.07 -5.92
N THR A 82 2.56 9.69 -5.08
CA THR A 82 2.37 11.11 -4.71
C THR A 82 2.54 12.04 -5.90
N LEU A 83 3.50 11.77 -6.79
CA LEU A 83 3.66 12.50 -8.04
C LEU A 83 2.48 12.27 -8.99
N GLY A 84 2.02 11.02 -9.15
CA GLY A 84 0.88 10.66 -9.99
C GLY A 84 -0.41 11.37 -9.55
N LEU A 85 -0.64 11.48 -8.24
CA LEU A 85 -1.79 12.17 -7.66
C LEU A 85 -1.83 13.69 -7.94
N ARG A 86 -0.75 14.28 -8.46
CA ARG A 86 -0.82 15.66 -8.99
C ARG A 86 -1.65 15.75 -10.26
N TRP A 87 -1.66 14.69 -11.06
CA TRP A 87 -2.28 14.65 -12.39
C TRP A 87 -3.50 13.73 -12.46
N LEU A 88 -3.71 12.89 -11.45
CA LEU A 88 -4.83 11.96 -11.39
C LEU A 88 -5.78 12.33 -10.25
N PRO A 89 -7.10 12.15 -10.45
CA PRO A 89 -8.07 12.09 -9.36
C PRO A 89 -7.71 10.96 -8.37
N ALA A 90 -8.07 11.14 -7.10
CA ALA A 90 -7.80 10.13 -6.06
C ALA A 90 -8.49 8.79 -6.38
N ALA A 91 -9.73 8.85 -6.89
CA ALA A 91 -10.46 7.67 -7.33
C ALA A 91 -9.71 6.89 -8.42
N THR A 92 -9.23 7.59 -9.47
CA THR A 92 -8.46 6.95 -10.56
C THR A 92 -7.16 6.32 -10.05
N ALA A 93 -6.42 7.02 -9.18
CA ALA A 93 -5.21 6.46 -8.57
C ALA A 93 -5.54 5.22 -7.71
N GLY A 94 -6.59 5.28 -6.88
CA GLY A 94 -7.06 4.14 -6.09
C GLY A 94 -7.42 2.92 -6.94
N LEU A 95 -7.99 3.15 -8.12
CA LEU A 95 -8.30 2.08 -9.08
C LEU A 95 -7.03 1.41 -9.63
N LEU A 96 -6.03 2.21 -9.98
CA LEU A 96 -4.75 1.70 -10.48
C LEU A 96 -3.99 0.96 -9.37
N LEU A 97 -4.07 1.42 -8.12
CA LEU A 97 -3.49 0.73 -6.95
C LEU A 97 -4.11 -0.66 -6.75
N ALA A 98 -5.35 -0.89 -7.16
CA ALA A 98 -5.97 -2.23 -7.12
C ALA A 98 -5.26 -3.28 -8.01
N THR A 99 -4.25 -2.91 -8.79
CA THR A 99 -3.38 -3.87 -9.48
C THR A 99 -2.29 -4.46 -8.57
N GLU A 100 -2.06 -3.93 -7.38
CA GLU A 100 -1.06 -4.42 -6.41
C GLU A 100 -1.16 -5.92 -6.12
N PRO A 101 -2.35 -6.49 -5.83
CA PRO A 101 -2.46 -7.92 -5.57
C PRO A 101 -1.99 -8.79 -6.72
N VAL A 102 -2.17 -8.34 -7.97
CA VAL A 102 -1.70 -9.07 -9.15
C VAL A 102 -0.18 -9.19 -9.13
N TRP A 103 0.53 -8.08 -8.85
CA TRP A 103 1.98 -8.09 -8.75
C TRP A 103 2.48 -8.94 -7.58
N VAL A 104 1.80 -8.89 -6.42
CA VAL A 104 2.13 -9.75 -5.28
C VAL A 104 1.96 -11.23 -5.65
N LEU A 105 0.89 -11.60 -6.36
CA LEU A 105 0.66 -12.97 -6.83
C LEU A 105 1.71 -13.41 -7.84
N VAL A 106 2.01 -12.57 -8.85
CA VAL A 106 3.01 -12.88 -9.88
C VAL A 106 4.39 -13.06 -9.27
N LEU A 107 4.83 -12.08 -8.47
CA LEU A 107 6.16 -12.10 -7.86
C LEU A 107 6.25 -13.17 -6.77
N GLY A 108 5.19 -13.41 -6.01
CA GLY A 108 5.09 -14.51 -5.05
C GLY A 108 5.32 -15.86 -5.72
N ARG A 109 4.64 -16.10 -6.84
CA ARG A 109 4.84 -17.35 -7.62
C ARG A 109 6.26 -17.49 -8.16
N LEU A 110 6.86 -16.40 -8.66
CA LEU A 110 8.18 -16.43 -9.26
C LEU A 110 9.32 -16.58 -8.24
N PHE A 111 9.22 -15.92 -7.09
CA PHE A 111 10.34 -15.79 -6.17
C PHE A 111 10.18 -16.55 -4.84
N THR A 112 8.95 -16.90 -4.44
CA THR A 112 8.73 -17.62 -3.17
C THR A 112 8.31 -19.08 -3.37
N GLY A 113 8.05 -19.48 -4.61
CA GLY A 113 7.58 -20.84 -4.93
C GLY A 113 6.16 -21.13 -4.43
N GLU A 114 5.41 -20.13 -3.99
CA GLU A 114 4.02 -20.28 -3.57
C GLU A 114 3.18 -20.77 -4.76
N ARG A 115 2.69 -21.99 -4.66
CA ARG A 115 1.76 -22.57 -5.65
C ARG A 115 0.34 -22.24 -5.23
N GLY A 116 -0.07 -20.99 -5.42
CA GLY A 116 -1.47 -20.60 -5.28
C GLY A 116 -2.33 -21.35 -6.29
N GLY A 117 -3.47 -21.88 -5.85
CA GLY A 117 -4.47 -22.48 -6.75
C GLY A 117 -5.01 -21.49 -7.78
N VAL A 118 -5.91 -21.94 -8.66
CA VAL A 118 -6.54 -21.09 -9.69
C VAL A 118 -7.44 -19.99 -9.09
N ARG A 119 -8.00 -20.21 -7.91
CA ARG A 119 -8.96 -19.31 -7.26
C ARG A 119 -8.45 -17.88 -7.01
N PRO A 120 -7.22 -17.63 -6.47
CA PRO A 120 -6.67 -16.29 -6.36
C PRO A 120 -6.64 -15.55 -7.70
N TRP A 121 -6.31 -16.24 -8.78
CA TRP A 121 -6.29 -15.65 -10.13
C TRP A 121 -7.68 -15.32 -10.66
N LEU A 122 -8.64 -16.23 -10.48
CA LEU A 122 -10.03 -15.99 -10.85
C LEU A 122 -10.64 -14.84 -10.05
N GLY A 123 -10.42 -14.85 -8.74
CA GLY A 123 -10.87 -13.76 -7.87
C GLY A 123 -10.23 -12.42 -8.22
N SER A 124 -8.93 -12.40 -8.54
CA SER A 124 -8.23 -11.21 -9.02
C SER A 124 -8.83 -10.72 -10.34
N ALA A 125 -9.13 -11.60 -11.28
CA ALA A 125 -9.76 -11.22 -12.55
C ALA A 125 -11.14 -10.60 -12.34
N VAL A 126 -11.98 -11.19 -11.49
CA VAL A 126 -13.31 -10.64 -11.14
C VAL A 126 -13.18 -9.28 -10.45
N ALA A 127 -12.24 -9.15 -9.48
CA ALA A 127 -12.01 -7.90 -8.78
C ALA A 127 -11.51 -6.80 -9.75
N LEU A 128 -10.59 -7.12 -10.68
CA LEU A 128 -10.11 -6.17 -11.69
C LEU A 128 -11.21 -5.72 -12.66
N VAL A 129 -12.15 -6.61 -13.02
CA VAL A 129 -13.34 -6.21 -13.78
C VAL A 129 -14.17 -5.21 -12.97
N GLY A 130 -14.38 -5.46 -11.66
CA GLY A 130 -15.04 -4.54 -10.75
C GLY A 130 -14.34 -3.18 -10.68
N VAL A 131 -13.01 -3.17 -10.62
CA VAL A 131 -12.18 -1.95 -10.70
C VAL A 131 -12.43 -1.22 -12.02
N GLY A 132 -12.44 -1.92 -13.14
CA GLY A 132 -12.73 -1.33 -14.47
C GLY A 132 -14.12 -0.71 -14.55
N VAL A 133 -15.15 -1.37 -13.99
CA VAL A 133 -16.52 -0.85 -13.89
C VAL A 133 -16.55 0.40 -13.00
N LEU A 134 -15.87 0.38 -11.87
CA LEU A 134 -15.80 1.49 -10.92
C LEU A 134 -15.10 2.71 -11.55
N ALA A 135 -14.08 2.47 -12.38
CA ALA A 135 -13.38 3.50 -13.15
C ALA A 135 -14.32 4.25 -14.10
N GLY A 136 -15.23 3.55 -14.74
CA GLY A 136 -16.15 4.12 -15.71
C GLY A 136 -15.47 4.83 -16.89
N PRO A 137 -16.26 5.32 -17.88
CA PRO A 137 -15.69 6.05 -19.02
C PRO A 137 -15.04 7.40 -18.68
N GLY A 138 -15.33 7.94 -17.48
CA GLY A 138 -14.82 9.25 -17.02
C GLY A 138 -13.52 9.19 -16.21
N ALA A 139 -13.00 8.00 -15.92
CA ALA A 139 -11.78 7.87 -15.09
C ALA A 139 -10.50 8.27 -15.84
N ILE A 140 -10.54 8.26 -17.16
CA ILE A 140 -9.41 8.69 -18.02
C ILE A 140 -9.66 10.16 -18.34
N GLY A 141 -9.03 11.07 -17.57
CA GLY A 141 -9.17 12.51 -17.72
C GLY A 141 -8.67 13.05 -19.07
N VAL A 142 -9.11 14.25 -19.41
CA VAL A 142 -9.01 14.89 -20.73
C VAL A 142 -7.60 15.36 -21.13
N ASP A 143 -6.64 15.43 -20.21
CA ASP A 143 -5.25 15.87 -20.48
C ASP A 143 -4.32 14.68 -20.80
N GLY A 144 -4.43 14.14 -22.01
CA GLY A 144 -3.85 12.86 -22.44
C GLY A 144 -2.44 12.50 -21.94
N ASN A 145 -1.43 13.37 -22.12
CA ASN A 145 -0.03 13.02 -21.78
C ASN A 145 0.25 13.04 -20.26
N ARG A 146 -0.30 14.00 -19.52
CA ARG A 146 -0.09 14.10 -18.06
C ARG A 146 -0.84 13.01 -17.33
N THR A 147 -2.07 12.70 -17.74
CA THR A 147 -2.87 11.60 -17.20
C THR A 147 -2.17 10.26 -17.43
N LEU A 148 -1.62 10.03 -18.63
CA LEU A 148 -0.89 8.81 -18.95
C LEU A 148 0.41 8.69 -18.14
N ALA A 149 1.16 9.78 -17.98
CA ALA A 149 2.36 9.80 -17.14
C ALA A 149 2.01 9.52 -15.66
N GLY A 150 0.94 10.15 -15.13
CA GLY A 150 0.45 9.88 -13.79
C GLY A 150 0.03 8.43 -13.58
N ALA A 151 -0.68 7.85 -14.54
CA ALA A 151 -1.08 6.44 -14.50
C ALA A 151 0.14 5.51 -14.54
N GLY A 152 1.12 5.80 -15.40
CA GLY A 152 2.38 5.04 -15.45
C GLY A 152 3.15 5.08 -14.12
N LEU A 153 3.20 6.24 -13.45
CA LEU A 153 3.83 6.36 -12.13
C LEU A 153 3.10 5.53 -11.07
N VAL A 154 1.77 5.57 -11.03
CA VAL A 154 0.99 4.78 -10.08
C VAL A 154 1.14 3.28 -10.36
N LEU A 155 1.11 2.84 -11.63
CA LEU A 155 1.35 1.43 -11.96
C LEU A 155 2.77 0.97 -11.63
N ALA A 156 3.79 1.81 -11.83
CA ALA A 156 5.16 1.49 -11.39
C ALA A 156 5.26 1.33 -9.87
N SER A 157 4.50 2.12 -9.12
CA SER A 157 4.44 2.00 -7.65
C SER A 157 3.83 0.68 -7.20
N THR A 158 2.79 0.19 -7.87
CA THR A 158 2.15 -1.10 -7.52
C THR A 158 3.10 -2.28 -7.71
N LEU A 159 3.92 -2.25 -8.78
CA LEU A 159 4.99 -3.23 -8.97
C LEU A 159 6.04 -3.15 -7.85
N ALA A 160 6.46 -1.93 -7.48
CA ALA A 160 7.41 -1.72 -6.39
C ALA A 160 6.87 -2.22 -5.05
N PHE A 161 5.57 -2.03 -4.76
CA PHE A 161 4.93 -2.58 -3.56
C PHE A 161 4.89 -4.11 -3.57
N GLY A 162 4.54 -4.72 -4.70
CA GLY A 162 4.60 -6.18 -4.85
C GLY A 162 6.00 -6.72 -4.56
N ALA A 163 7.03 -6.10 -5.12
CA ALA A 163 8.43 -6.46 -4.88
C ALA A 163 8.84 -6.23 -3.42
N TYR A 164 8.44 -5.11 -2.81
CA TYR A 164 8.62 -4.83 -1.38
C TYR A 164 8.08 -5.96 -0.52
N THR A 165 6.85 -6.39 -0.77
CA THR A 165 6.19 -7.44 0.02
C THR A 165 6.98 -8.76 -0.01
N ILE A 166 7.55 -9.12 -1.17
CA ILE A 166 8.38 -10.32 -1.31
C ILE A 166 9.72 -10.17 -0.57
N VAL A 167 10.38 -9.02 -0.70
CA VAL A 167 11.67 -8.74 -0.05
C VAL A 167 11.51 -8.65 1.48
N MET A 168 10.38 -8.16 1.98
CA MET A 168 10.09 -8.06 3.41
C MET A 168 9.87 -9.40 4.10
N ARG A 169 9.39 -10.43 3.36
CA ARG A 169 9.09 -11.74 3.95
C ARG A 169 10.27 -12.35 4.72
N PRO A 170 11.46 -12.54 4.12
CA PRO A 170 12.61 -13.09 4.86
C PRO A 170 13.11 -12.18 5.99
N LEU A 171 13.00 -10.86 5.87
CA LEU A 171 13.33 -9.93 6.95
C LEU A 171 12.36 -10.06 8.12
N SER A 172 11.06 -10.20 7.84
CA SER A 172 10.03 -10.41 8.86
C SER A 172 10.17 -11.77 9.56
N GLN A 173 10.68 -12.80 8.86
CA GLN A 173 10.98 -14.09 9.46
C GLN A 173 12.23 -14.03 10.36
N GLU A 174 13.25 -13.25 9.98
CA GLU A 174 14.53 -13.13 10.70
C GLU A 174 14.39 -12.25 11.95
N PHE A 175 13.73 -11.10 11.84
CA PHE A 175 13.68 -10.07 12.89
C PHE A 175 12.31 -9.88 13.54
N GLY A 176 11.28 -10.52 13.01
CA GLY A 176 9.88 -10.24 13.32
C GLY A 176 9.28 -9.15 12.42
N ALA A 177 7.95 -9.19 12.22
CA ALA A 177 7.27 -8.26 11.32
C ALA A 177 7.43 -6.78 11.74
N ILE A 178 7.25 -6.48 13.04
CA ILE A 178 7.31 -5.11 13.55
C ILE A 178 8.72 -4.52 13.45
N PRO A 179 9.79 -5.16 13.97
CA PRO A 179 11.14 -4.60 13.85
C PRO A 179 11.62 -4.47 12.40
N ALA A 180 11.34 -5.47 11.55
CA ALA A 180 11.74 -5.44 10.14
C ALA A 180 11.05 -4.29 9.39
N THR A 181 9.74 -4.09 9.62
CA THR A 181 8.98 -2.97 9.02
C THR A 181 9.51 -1.63 9.51
N ALA A 182 9.73 -1.49 10.80
CA ALA A 182 10.27 -0.28 11.40
C ALA A 182 11.66 0.07 10.79
N ALA A 183 12.55 -0.91 10.71
CA ALA A 183 13.88 -0.71 10.15
C ALA A 183 13.84 -0.37 8.64
N SER A 184 12.97 -1.03 7.85
CA SER A 184 12.82 -0.71 6.42
C SER A 184 12.24 0.69 6.21
N THR A 185 11.32 1.15 7.08
CA THR A 185 10.77 2.50 7.04
C THR A 185 11.84 3.55 7.35
N VAL A 186 12.63 3.35 8.38
CA VAL A 186 13.73 4.26 8.74
C VAL A 186 14.76 4.34 7.61
N VAL A 187 15.19 3.20 7.06
CA VAL A 187 16.16 3.18 5.94
C VAL A 187 15.58 3.83 4.69
N GLY A 188 14.32 3.56 4.36
CA GLY A 188 13.66 4.15 3.20
C GLY A 188 13.39 5.65 3.31
N ALA A 189 13.39 6.22 4.52
CA ALA A 189 13.27 7.65 4.73
C ALA A 189 14.59 8.42 4.49
N VAL A 190 15.75 7.75 4.53
CA VAL A 190 17.07 8.40 4.40
C VAL A 190 17.20 9.26 3.14
N PRO A 191 16.79 8.84 1.92
CA PRO A 191 16.90 9.69 0.72
C PRO A 191 16.08 10.98 0.83
N TYR A 192 14.91 10.93 1.50
CA TYR A 192 14.07 12.11 1.71
C TYR A 192 14.70 13.06 2.74
N LEU A 193 15.28 12.53 3.81
CA LEU A 193 16.01 13.31 4.82
C LEU A 193 17.24 13.98 4.20
N ALA A 194 17.96 13.28 3.32
CA ALA A 194 19.09 13.86 2.58
C ALA A 194 18.66 15.01 1.65
N ALA A 195 17.43 14.98 1.14
CA ALA A 195 16.89 16.03 0.28
C ALA A 195 16.36 17.28 1.03
N VAL A 196 16.36 17.28 2.37
CA VAL A 196 15.85 18.42 3.18
C VAL A 196 16.49 19.75 2.78
N GLY A 197 17.80 19.78 2.60
CA GLY A 197 18.55 20.99 2.27
C GLY A 197 18.26 21.55 0.86
N THR A 198 17.61 20.77 -0.01
CA THR A 198 17.24 21.18 -1.38
C THR A 198 15.80 21.71 -1.47
N LEU A 199 15.03 21.60 -0.37
CA LEU A 199 13.65 22.05 -0.36
C LEU A 199 13.61 23.56 -0.16
N PRO A 200 12.99 24.34 -1.08
CA PRO A 200 12.65 25.73 -0.81
C PRO A 200 11.77 25.78 0.42
N GLY A 201 11.95 26.80 1.27
CA GLY A 201 11.27 26.94 2.55
C GLY A 201 9.81 26.48 2.45
N ALA A 202 9.47 25.42 3.16
CA ALA A 202 8.28 24.61 2.85
C ALA A 202 6.95 25.29 3.23
N GLY A 203 6.94 26.58 3.57
CA GLY A 203 5.73 27.32 3.90
C GLY A 203 4.91 26.68 5.04
N LEU A 204 5.55 25.89 5.91
CA LEU A 204 4.89 25.07 6.96
C LEU A 204 4.11 25.94 7.95
N SER A 205 4.55 27.18 8.16
CA SER A 205 3.90 28.15 9.06
C SER A 205 2.47 28.55 8.63
N HIS A 206 2.14 28.37 7.37
CA HIS A 206 0.83 28.73 6.82
C HIS A 206 -0.15 27.53 6.71
N LEU A 207 0.29 26.35 7.11
CA LEU A 207 -0.56 25.15 7.07
C LEU A 207 -1.59 25.17 8.19
N GLY A 208 -2.87 25.09 7.82
CA GLY A 208 -3.97 24.98 8.76
C GLY A 208 -4.00 23.62 9.49
N ALA A 209 -4.76 23.56 10.60
CA ALA A 209 -4.91 22.35 11.42
C ALA A 209 -5.36 21.12 10.60
N THR A 210 -6.22 21.32 9.60
CA THR A 210 -6.71 20.24 8.72
C THR A 210 -5.57 19.58 7.95
N VAL A 211 -4.62 20.36 7.41
CA VAL A 211 -3.47 19.82 6.67
C VAL A 211 -2.55 19.06 7.62
N TRP A 212 -2.32 19.56 8.82
CA TRP A 212 -1.55 18.85 9.84
C TRP A 212 -2.21 17.54 10.26
N ALA A 213 -3.55 17.51 10.40
CA ALA A 213 -4.29 16.27 10.69
C ALA A 213 -4.15 15.25 9.54
N GLN A 214 -4.19 15.70 8.27
CA GLN A 214 -3.95 14.85 7.10
C GLN A 214 -2.51 14.28 7.10
N LEU A 215 -1.51 15.11 7.38
CA LEU A 215 -0.11 14.69 7.48
C LEU A 215 0.09 13.69 8.64
N ALA A 216 -0.52 13.92 9.80
CA ALA A 216 -0.48 13.01 10.93
C ALA A 216 -1.14 11.66 10.58
N PHE A 217 -2.31 11.67 9.94
CA PHE A 217 -2.95 10.46 9.44
C PHE A 217 -2.07 9.70 8.44
N LEU A 218 -1.47 10.40 7.48
CA LEU A 218 -0.59 9.78 6.48
C LEU A 218 0.68 9.21 7.12
N ALA A 219 1.27 9.89 8.10
CA ALA A 219 2.48 9.42 8.79
C ALA A 219 2.20 8.26 9.75
N LEU A 220 1.26 8.46 10.67
CA LEU A 220 1.02 7.53 11.77
C LEU A 220 0.03 6.43 11.41
N GLY A 221 -1.06 6.79 10.73
CA GLY A 221 -2.08 5.84 10.30
C GLY A 221 -1.62 5.04 9.08
N SER A 222 -1.49 5.71 7.92
CA SER A 222 -1.21 5.01 6.67
C SER A 222 0.21 4.45 6.60
N THR A 223 1.26 5.19 7.00
CA THR A 223 2.64 4.71 6.87
C THR A 223 3.04 3.83 8.04
N ALA A 224 3.01 4.32 9.29
CA ALA A 224 3.49 3.53 10.42
C ALA A 224 2.55 2.35 10.73
N ALA A 225 1.30 2.64 11.13
CA ALA A 225 0.36 1.60 11.51
C ALA A 225 -0.04 0.71 10.32
N GLY A 226 -0.30 1.28 9.14
CA GLY A 226 -0.67 0.50 7.95
C GLY A 226 0.40 -0.51 7.55
N LEU A 227 1.68 -0.10 7.46
CA LEU A 227 2.78 -1.01 7.14
C LEU A 227 3.01 -2.07 8.22
N LEU A 228 2.92 -1.70 9.51
CA LEU A 228 3.05 -2.65 10.61
C LEU A 228 1.95 -3.72 10.54
N LEU A 229 0.69 -3.29 10.43
CA LEU A 229 -0.46 -4.18 10.36
C LEU A 229 -0.40 -5.09 9.13
N TRP A 230 0.00 -4.54 7.98
CA TRP A 230 0.20 -5.30 6.75
C TRP A 230 1.25 -6.40 6.91
N ASN A 231 2.45 -6.06 7.40
CA ASN A 231 3.53 -7.05 7.53
C ASN A 231 3.23 -8.10 8.62
N VAL A 232 2.52 -7.72 9.69
CA VAL A 232 2.00 -8.67 10.69
C VAL A 232 1.00 -9.63 10.04
N ALA A 233 0.06 -9.10 9.26
CA ALA A 233 -0.93 -9.90 8.54
C ALA A 233 -0.26 -10.83 7.52
N ALA A 234 0.68 -10.32 6.72
CA ALA A 234 1.40 -11.08 5.70
C ALA A 234 2.26 -12.21 6.30
N LEU A 235 2.92 -11.95 7.44
CA LEU A 235 3.70 -12.98 8.14
C LEU A 235 2.82 -14.08 8.73
N SER A 236 1.65 -13.72 9.28
CA SER A 236 0.75 -14.64 9.99
C SER A 236 -0.23 -15.36 9.07
N GLY A 237 -0.67 -14.74 7.99
CA GLY A 237 -1.73 -15.21 7.10
C GLY A 237 -1.27 -15.66 5.71
N GLY A 238 0.01 -15.49 5.41
CA GLY A 238 0.58 -15.70 4.08
C GLY A 238 0.34 -14.53 3.14
N VAL A 239 1.40 -14.17 2.39
CA VAL A 239 1.43 -12.98 1.53
C VAL A 239 0.31 -13.03 0.48
N THR A 240 0.16 -14.18 -0.20
CA THR A 240 -0.84 -14.38 -1.25
C THR A 240 -2.28 -14.18 -0.75
N GLN A 241 -2.63 -14.74 0.43
CA GLN A 241 -4.00 -14.64 0.95
C GLN A 241 -4.33 -13.23 1.45
N VAL A 242 -3.36 -12.58 2.09
CA VAL A 242 -3.55 -11.23 2.64
C VAL A 242 -3.60 -10.18 1.52
N SER A 243 -2.83 -10.36 0.42
CA SER A 243 -2.81 -9.41 -0.70
C SER A 243 -4.18 -9.25 -1.38
N LEU A 244 -5.04 -10.27 -1.30
CA LEU A 244 -6.39 -10.18 -1.86
C LEU A 244 -7.27 -9.14 -1.14
N LEU A 245 -6.94 -8.81 0.13
CA LEU A 245 -7.65 -7.75 0.86
C LEU A 245 -7.39 -6.36 0.26
N LEU A 246 -6.27 -6.15 -0.46
CA LEU A 246 -5.97 -4.88 -1.12
C LEU A 246 -7.04 -4.48 -2.15
N TYR A 247 -7.76 -5.45 -2.71
CA TYR A 247 -8.91 -5.13 -3.58
C TYR A 247 -10.03 -4.37 -2.88
N LEU A 248 -10.05 -4.33 -1.55
CA LEU A 248 -11.01 -3.52 -0.80
C LEU A 248 -10.62 -2.02 -0.75
N GLU A 249 -9.35 -1.67 -1.04
CA GLU A 249 -8.90 -0.28 -0.99
C GLU A 249 -9.71 0.67 -1.88
N PRO A 250 -10.04 0.34 -3.15
CA PRO A 250 -10.90 1.20 -3.96
C PRO A 250 -12.29 1.41 -3.35
N VAL A 251 -12.85 0.40 -2.70
CA VAL A 251 -14.17 0.50 -2.03
C VAL A 251 -14.07 1.49 -0.85
N VAL A 252 -13.03 1.36 -0.03
CA VAL A 252 -12.77 2.26 1.09
C VAL A 252 -12.45 3.68 0.59
N SER A 253 -11.71 3.80 -0.52
CA SER A 253 -11.36 5.09 -1.13
C SER A 253 -12.61 5.82 -1.65
N VAL A 254 -13.51 5.12 -2.33
CA VAL A 254 -14.80 5.69 -2.81
C VAL A 254 -15.67 6.10 -1.64
N ALA A 255 -15.81 5.25 -0.62
CA ALA A 255 -16.57 5.59 0.58
C ALA A 255 -15.95 6.80 1.32
N GLY A 256 -14.63 6.84 1.44
CA GLY A 256 -13.91 7.96 2.04
C GLY A 256 -14.07 9.26 1.23
N ALA A 257 -13.99 9.21 -0.09
CA ALA A 257 -14.20 10.36 -0.96
C ALA A 257 -15.63 10.91 -0.82
N ALA A 258 -16.63 10.03 -0.73
CA ALA A 258 -18.01 10.43 -0.49
C ALA A 258 -18.21 11.13 0.86
N VAL A 259 -17.63 10.57 1.93
CA VAL A 259 -17.81 11.09 3.30
C VAL A 259 -17.00 12.37 3.53
N PHE A 260 -15.72 12.40 3.11
CA PHE A 260 -14.81 13.50 3.45
C PHE A 260 -14.70 14.57 2.39
N LEU A 261 -14.97 14.25 1.11
CA LEU A 261 -14.90 15.19 0.00
C LEU A 261 -16.29 15.53 -0.58
N GLY A 262 -17.37 14.91 -0.08
CA GLY A 262 -18.74 15.13 -0.56
C GLY A 262 -18.97 14.60 -1.98
N GLU A 263 -18.15 13.67 -2.47
CA GLU A 263 -18.29 13.09 -3.80
C GLU A 263 -19.56 12.22 -3.89
N ARG A 264 -20.29 12.33 -5.00
CA ARG A 264 -21.52 11.54 -5.21
C ARG A 264 -21.19 10.11 -5.61
N VAL A 265 -21.72 9.14 -4.87
CA VAL A 265 -21.60 7.71 -5.21
C VAL A 265 -22.63 7.36 -6.27
N SER A 266 -22.19 6.94 -7.44
CA SER A 266 -23.05 6.50 -8.53
C SER A 266 -23.42 5.01 -8.42
N LEU A 267 -24.51 4.59 -9.10
CA LEU A 267 -24.87 3.17 -9.20
C LEU A 267 -23.77 2.32 -9.85
N VAL A 268 -23.00 2.91 -10.76
CA VAL A 268 -21.84 2.26 -11.38
C VAL A 268 -20.76 1.98 -10.34
N MET A 269 -20.49 2.92 -9.44
CA MET A 269 -19.55 2.73 -8.32
C MET A 269 -20.01 1.62 -7.37
N ILE A 270 -21.30 1.54 -7.07
CA ILE A 270 -21.87 0.47 -6.25
C ILE A 270 -21.69 -0.89 -6.95
N GLY A 271 -22.02 -0.98 -8.23
CA GLY A 271 -21.87 -2.21 -9.03
C GLY A 271 -20.40 -2.68 -9.11
N GLY A 272 -19.47 -1.75 -9.39
CA GLY A 272 -18.03 -2.04 -9.40
C GLY A 272 -17.53 -2.52 -8.04
N GLY A 273 -17.93 -1.86 -6.94
CA GLY A 273 -17.62 -2.26 -5.58
C GLY A 273 -18.13 -3.66 -5.24
N ALA A 274 -19.36 -3.99 -5.64
CA ALA A 274 -19.95 -5.32 -5.45
C ALA A 274 -19.14 -6.42 -6.19
N LEU A 275 -18.69 -6.16 -7.42
CA LEU A 275 -17.82 -7.06 -8.17
C LEU A 275 -16.46 -7.26 -7.48
N ILE A 276 -15.87 -6.20 -6.94
CA ILE A 276 -14.62 -6.29 -6.16
C ILE A 276 -14.81 -7.21 -4.96
N LEU A 277 -15.86 -6.99 -4.18
CA LEU A 277 -16.18 -7.82 -3.02
C LEU A 277 -16.42 -9.30 -3.40
N ALA A 278 -17.11 -9.54 -4.52
CA ALA A 278 -17.30 -10.89 -5.05
C ALA A 278 -15.96 -11.55 -5.43
N GLY A 279 -15.06 -10.81 -6.08
CA GLY A 279 -13.71 -11.28 -6.41
C GLY A 279 -12.90 -11.68 -5.18
N VAL A 280 -12.93 -10.85 -4.12
CA VAL A 280 -12.28 -11.16 -2.83
C VAL A 280 -12.89 -12.43 -2.22
N ALA A 281 -14.22 -12.56 -2.22
CA ALA A 281 -14.90 -13.73 -1.70
C ALA A 281 -14.53 -15.02 -2.46
N VAL A 282 -14.50 -14.99 -3.78
CA VAL A 282 -14.05 -16.11 -4.64
C VAL A 282 -12.64 -16.53 -4.31
N SER A 283 -11.74 -15.55 -4.11
CA SER A 283 -10.34 -15.81 -3.75
C SER A 283 -10.19 -16.46 -2.38
N GLY A 284 -11.00 -16.04 -1.39
CA GLY A 284 -10.90 -16.45 0.01
C GLY A 284 -11.53 -17.80 0.37
N THR A 285 -12.38 -18.39 -0.48
CA THR A 285 -13.15 -19.61 -0.18
C THR A 285 -12.39 -20.93 -0.36
N GLY A 286 -11.09 -20.90 -0.69
CA GLY A 286 -10.28 -22.11 -0.90
C GLY A 286 -9.52 -22.54 0.36
N ARG A 287 -9.88 -23.69 0.94
CA ARG A 287 -8.95 -24.47 1.77
C ARG A 287 -7.79 -24.91 0.87
N ASP A 288 -6.54 -24.63 1.28
CA ASP A 288 -5.36 -25.20 0.64
C ASP A 288 -5.43 -26.73 0.73
N PRO A 289 -5.40 -27.47 -0.39
CA PRO A 289 -5.38 -28.95 -0.34
C PRO A 289 -4.09 -29.51 0.26
N GLY A 290 -3.11 -28.67 0.62
CA GLY A 290 -1.77 -29.07 1.03
C GLY A 290 -1.49 -29.09 2.52
N THR A 291 -2.43 -28.75 3.41
CA THR A 291 -2.28 -28.95 4.86
C THR A 291 -3.03 -30.20 5.34
N GLY A 292 -2.91 -31.29 4.62
CA GLY A 292 -3.14 -32.62 5.17
C GLY A 292 -2.04 -32.85 6.21
N GLN A 293 -2.38 -32.69 7.48
CA GLN A 293 -1.63 -33.24 8.59
C GLN A 293 -1.36 -34.70 8.27
N GLU A 294 -0.14 -35.08 8.01
CA GLU A 294 0.34 -36.41 8.38
C GLU A 294 0.32 -36.47 9.90
N SER A 295 -0.85 -36.85 10.44
CA SER A 295 -0.93 -37.52 11.72
C SER A 295 -0.44 -38.97 11.48
N GLY A 296 0.86 -39.15 11.55
CA GLY A 296 1.46 -40.47 11.66
C GLY A 296 1.25 -41.02 13.08
N PRO A 297 1.22 -42.35 13.21
CA PRO A 297 0.85 -43.10 14.42
C PRO A 297 1.82 -42.90 15.58
#